data_9f1af17ec5c5d1cc345223f454e3c602
#
_entry.id   9f1af17ec5c5d1cc345223f454e3c602
#
_cell.length_a   1.000
_cell.length_b   1.000
_cell.length_c   1.000
_cell.angle_alpha   90.00
_cell.angle_beta   90.00
_cell.angle_gamma   90.00
#
_symmetry.space_group_name_H-M   'P 1'
#
loop_
_entity.id
_entity.type
_entity.pdbx_description
1 polymer ?
#
loop_
_entity_poly.entity_id
_entity_poly.type
_entity_poly.pdbx_seq_one_letter_code
_entity_poly.pdbx_strand_id
1 'polypeptide(L)'
;KVPKEVVYNAKIPPEFFDCIIVDECHRSIYNVWSQVLSYFDAFIIGLTATPDKRTIGYFNENFVSEYTREQAVLDGVNVGEDIYLIKTDVTKNGATILKQLIERRNRLTRAKRWEQMDEDVFYTQSKLDKDVVNPSQIRAVIRTFKEALHTTLFPYRKEVPKTLIFAKTDSHADDIVQIVREEFGEGNDFCRKITYSAQNPEAVLSSFRNDYNPRIAVTVDMIATGTDVKPIECLLFMRDVRSSNYFEQMKGRGTRTLSKDDLQKVTPSATENKDHFVIVDAVGVTKSKKTETRTLERKPAVSMKELMMNIALGARDEDTLTSLANRVIRLSRRMERSEHKQFKETVGQTADQVAENLLNAFDEDVIQAKAQAESGVLTPAPEQLAQAQK
;
A
#
# COMPACT_ATOMS: atom_id res chain seq x y z
N LYS A 1 1.30 9.27 21.02
CA LYS A 1 0.25 9.56 22.04
C LYS A 1 -0.27 8.23 22.51
N VAL A 2 -0.18 7.96 23.82
CA VAL A 2 -0.79 6.78 24.44
C VAL A 2 -2.31 6.91 24.24
N PRO A 3 -3.01 5.86 23.69
CA PRO A 3 -4.44 5.89 23.56
C PRO A 3 -5.09 6.11 24.94
N LYS A 4 -6.07 7.00 25.02
CA LYS A 4 -6.88 7.13 26.23
C LYS A 4 -7.78 5.91 26.36
N GLU A 5 -7.88 5.33 27.55
CA GLU A 5 -8.84 4.26 27.83
C GLU A 5 -10.27 4.77 27.57
N VAL A 6 -11.09 3.89 26.98
CA VAL A 6 -12.52 4.18 26.80
C VAL A 6 -13.19 4.10 28.16
N VAL A 7 -13.79 5.22 28.58
CA VAL A 7 -14.48 5.37 29.88
C VAL A 7 -15.98 5.37 29.64
N TYR A 8 -16.73 4.76 30.57
CA TYR A 8 -18.19 4.77 30.53
C TYR A 8 -18.77 6.19 30.35
N ASN A 9 -19.66 6.32 29.38
CA ASN A 9 -20.37 7.55 29.09
C ASN A 9 -21.89 7.34 29.22
N ALA A 10 -22.53 7.94 30.22
CA ALA A 10 -23.95 7.81 30.47
C ALA A 10 -24.85 8.35 29.33
N LYS A 11 -24.33 9.19 28.43
CA LYS A 11 -25.07 9.65 27.24
C LYS A 11 -24.97 8.68 26.06
N ILE A 12 -23.95 7.83 26.03
CA ILE A 12 -23.69 6.83 25.00
C ILE A 12 -23.28 5.56 25.74
N PRO A 13 -24.20 4.86 26.40
CA PRO A 13 -23.89 3.66 27.16
C PRO A 13 -23.53 2.49 26.23
N PRO A 14 -22.97 1.38 26.73
CA PRO A 14 -22.59 0.22 25.93
C PRO A 14 -23.71 -0.33 25.03
N GLU A 15 -24.92 -0.32 25.51
CA GLU A 15 -26.15 -0.78 24.83
C GLU A 15 -26.77 0.26 23.88
N PHE A 16 -26.05 1.35 23.56
CA PHE A 16 -26.59 2.43 22.73
C PHE A 16 -26.83 2.02 21.28
N PHE A 17 -26.03 1.09 20.75
CA PHE A 17 -26.14 0.56 19.40
C PHE A 17 -26.44 -0.94 19.45
N ASP A 18 -27.41 -1.40 18.66
CA ASP A 18 -27.68 -2.84 18.45
C ASP A 18 -26.74 -3.47 17.42
N CYS A 19 -26.31 -2.66 16.43
CA CYS A 19 -25.43 -3.10 15.34
C CYS A 19 -24.45 -1.99 14.95
N ILE A 20 -23.20 -2.35 14.73
CA ILE A 20 -22.13 -1.48 14.27
C ILE A 20 -21.57 -2.04 12.95
N ILE A 21 -21.65 -1.24 11.89
CA ILE A 21 -21.07 -1.57 10.60
C ILE A 21 -19.73 -0.84 10.47
N VAL A 22 -18.65 -1.60 10.26
CA VAL A 22 -17.30 -1.07 10.17
C VAL A 22 -16.82 -1.22 8.74
N ASP A 23 -16.77 -0.12 8.00
CA ASP A 23 -16.15 -0.09 6.66
C ASP A 23 -14.63 -0.06 6.78
N GLU A 24 -13.92 -0.68 5.79
CA GLU A 24 -12.47 -0.88 5.82
C GLU A 24 -12.00 -1.47 7.16
N CYS A 25 -12.74 -2.47 7.64
CA CYS A 25 -12.59 -3.01 9.00
C CYS A 25 -11.17 -3.50 9.30
N HIS A 26 -10.40 -3.94 8.28
CA HIS A 26 -8.99 -4.33 8.42
C HIS A 26 -8.09 -3.23 9.01
N ARG A 27 -8.53 -1.96 8.99
CA ARG A 27 -7.83 -0.82 9.61
C ARG A 27 -8.37 -0.48 11.01
N SER A 28 -9.66 -0.71 11.23
CA SER A 28 -10.38 -0.20 12.39
C SER A 28 -10.47 -1.20 13.54
N ILE A 29 -10.27 -2.51 13.29
CA ILE A 29 -10.37 -3.56 14.33
C ILE A 29 -9.15 -3.59 15.26
N TYR A 30 -8.15 -2.74 15.06
CA TYR A 30 -6.93 -2.65 15.86
C TYR A 30 -6.77 -1.28 16.50
N ASN A 31 -5.85 -1.18 17.44
CA ASN A 31 -5.47 0.05 18.12
C ASN A 31 -6.64 0.74 18.89
N VAL A 32 -6.74 2.05 18.76
CA VAL A 32 -7.74 2.86 19.48
C VAL A 32 -9.17 2.46 19.15
N TRP A 33 -9.44 2.13 17.88
CA TRP A 33 -10.78 1.76 17.42
C TRP A 33 -11.25 0.41 17.95
N SER A 34 -10.36 -0.53 18.22
CA SER A 34 -10.75 -1.81 18.84
C SER A 34 -11.35 -1.61 20.23
N GLN A 35 -10.82 -0.65 21.00
CA GLN A 35 -11.36 -0.32 22.31
C GLN A 35 -12.77 0.28 22.19
N VAL A 36 -13.03 1.11 21.17
CA VAL A 36 -14.35 1.68 20.91
C VAL A 36 -15.33 0.58 20.54
N LEU A 37 -14.94 -0.33 19.66
CA LEU A 37 -15.79 -1.46 19.24
C LEU A 37 -16.08 -2.40 20.41
N SER A 38 -15.11 -2.65 21.29
CA SER A 38 -15.26 -3.50 22.47
C SER A 38 -16.05 -2.83 23.61
N TYR A 39 -16.24 -1.51 23.55
CA TYR A 39 -17.05 -0.79 24.52
C TYR A 39 -18.56 -1.07 24.37
N PHE A 40 -19.02 -1.26 23.11
CA PHE A 40 -20.43 -1.45 22.82
C PHE A 40 -20.82 -2.93 22.89
N ASP A 41 -21.99 -3.19 23.46
CA ASP A 41 -22.67 -4.51 23.44
C ASP A 41 -23.54 -4.58 22.17
N ALA A 42 -22.88 -4.74 21.01
CA ALA A 42 -23.52 -4.66 19.71
C ALA A 42 -22.99 -5.74 18.76
N PHE A 43 -23.83 -6.16 17.80
CA PHE A 43 -23.34 -6.98 16.68
C PHE A 43 -22.43 -6.14 15.80
N ILE A 44 -21.24 -6.70 15.44
CA ILE A 44 -20.28 -6.02 14.59
C ILE A 44 -20.23 -6.68 13.23
N ILE A 45 -20.51 -5.89 12.17
CA ILE A 45 -20.38 -6.30 10.77
C ILE A 45 -19.18 -5.58 10.19
N GLY A 46 -18.16 -6.33 9.78
CA GLY A 46 -16.99 -5.80 9.11
C GLY A 46 -17.11 -5.88 7.59
N LEU A 47 -16.90 -4.76 6.90
CA LEU A 47 -16.79 -4.68 5.45
C LEU A 47 -15.34 -4.40 5.06
N THR A 48 -14.82 -5.09 4.06
CA THR A 48 -13.47 -4.85 3.53
C THR A 48 -13.34 -5.36 2.11
N ALA A 49 -12.69 -4.60 1.25
CA ALA A 49 -12.31 -5.03 -0.09
C ALA A 49 -11.05 -5.91 -0.09
N THR A 50 -10.29 -5.90 0.99
CA THR A 50 -9.02 -6.65 1.12
C THR A 50 -8.98 -7.36 2.47
N PRO A 51 -9.77 -8.46 2.62
CA PRO A 51 -9.77 -9.22 3.86
C PRO A 51 -8.39 -9.83 4.09
N ASP A 52 -7.72 -9.40 5.14
CA ASP A 52 -6.52 -10.05 5.61
C ASP A 52 -6.86 -11.08 6.69
N LYS A 53 -5.92 -11.92 7.03
CA LYS A 53 -6.10 -13.02 7.99
C LYS A 53 -6.29 -12.54 9.41
N ARG A 54 -5.79 -11.34 9.73
CA ARG A 54 -6.02 -10.70 11.02
C ARG A 54 -7.49 -10.26 11.11
N THR A 55 -8.01 -9.74 10.01
CA THR A 55 -9.42 -9.35 9.90
C THR A 55 -10.33 -10.56 10.04
N ILE A 56 -10.06 -11.64 9.31
CA ILE A 56 -10.82 -12.89 9.41
C ILE A 56 -10.72 -13.48 10.82
N GLY A 57 -9.54 -13.47 11.44
CA GLY A 57 -9.33 -13.92 12.82
C GLY A 57 -10.06 -13.06 13.84
N TYR A 58 -10.18 -11.74 13.63
CA TYR A 58 -10.95 -10.84 14.49
C TYR A 58 -12.43 -11.26 14.56
N PHE A 59 -13.01 -11.64 13.45
CA PHE A 59 -14.39 -12.09 13.36
C PHE A 59 -14.56 -13.61 13.58
N ASN A 60 -13.57 -14.28 14.21
CA ASN A 60 -13.60 -15.71 14.50
C ASN A 60 -13.87 -16.60 13.29
N GLU A 61 -13.32 -16.22 12.12
CA GLU A 61 -13.52 -16.88 10.83
C GLU A 61 -15.00 -16.88 10.36
N ASN A 62 -15.84 -16.04 10.96
CA ASN A 62 -17.22 -15.87 10.56
C ASN A 62 -17.31 -14.99 9.29
N PHE A 63 -17.08 -15.64 8.16
CA PHE A 63 -17.11 -15.04 6.84
C PHE A 63 -18.51 -15.25 6.25
N VAL A 64 -19.32 -14.20 6.26
CA VAL A 64 -20.76 -14.30 5.96
C VAL A 64 -21.04 -14.25 4.46
N SER A 65 -20.32 -13.40 3.72
CA SER A 65 -20.51 -13.21 2.28
C SER A 65 -19.22 -12.71 1.63
N GLU A 66 -18.97 -13.18 0.42
CA GLU A 66 -17.89 -12.74 -0.44
C GLU A 66 -18.44 -12.40 -1.83
N TYR A 67 -17.98 -11.28 -2.36
CA TYR A 67 -18.19 -10.88 -3.75
C TYR A 67 -16.83 -10.63 -4.36
N THR A 68 -16.31 -11.65 -5.03
CA THR A 68 -14.94 -11.61 -5.55
C THR A 68 -14.82 -10.62 -6.70
N ARG A 69 -13.58 -10.20 -6.97
CA ARG A 69 -13.28 -9.33 -8.10
C ARG A 69 -13.64 -10.00 -9.43
N GLU A 70 -13.35 -11.28 -9.57
CA GLU A 70 -13.69 -12.08 -10.75
C GLU A 70 -15.19 -12.10 -10.97
N GLN A 71 -15.98 -12.28 -9.91
CA GLN A 71 -17.43 -12.21 -9.99
C GLN A 71 -17.90 -10.81 -10.41
N ALA A 72 -17.31 -9.75 -9.85
CA ALA A 72 -17.65 -8.38 -10.20
C ALA A 72 -17.32 -8.02 -11.66
N VAL A 73 -16.29 -8.64 -12.25
CA VAL A 73 -15.98 -8.50 -13.68
C VAL A 73 -16.98 -9.29 -14.52
N LEU A 74 -17.33 -10.51 -14.14
CA LEU A 74 -18.33 -11.32 -14.84
C LEU A 74 -19.71 -10.65 -14.83
N ASP A 75 -20.09 -10.03 -13.74
CA ASP A 75 -21.35 -9.30 -13.60
C ASP A 75 -21.33 -7.91 -14.27
N GLY A 76 -20.20 -7.50 -14.86
CA GLY A 76 -20.04 -6.20 -15.52
C GLY A 76 -20.04 -4.99 -14.58
N VAL A 77 -19.85 -5.20 -13.28
CA VAL A 77 -19.74 -4.13 -12.26
C VAL A 77 -18.33 -3.53 -12.25
N ASN A 78 -17.33 -4.37 -12.50
CA ASN A 78 -15.94 -3.96 -12.65
C ASN A 78 -15.41 -4.35 -14.02
N VAL A 79 -14.24 -3.79 -14.38
CA VAL A 79 -13.49 -4.16 -15.59
C VAL A 79 -12.20 -4.88 -15.21
N GLY A 80 -11.73 -5.75 -16.12
CA GLY A 80 -10.45 -6.43 -16.00
C GLY A 80 -9.26 -5.53 -16.32
N GLU A 81 -8.04 -6.02 -16.04
CA GLU A 81 -6.79 -5.35 -16.39
C GLU A 81 -6.01 -6.06 -17.48
N ASP A 82 -5.33 -5.25 -18.30
CA ASP A 82 -4.23 -5.68 -19.15
C ASP A 82 -2.90 -5.21 -18.54
N ILE A 83 -1.88 -6.07 -18.59
CA ILE A 83 -0.58 -5.77 -17.99
C ILE A 83 0.45 -5.51 -19.08
N TYR A 84 1.04 -4.32 -19.07
CA TYR A 84 2.13 -3.92 -19.95
C TYR A 84 3.41 -3.71 -19.15
N LEU A 85 4.47 -4.46 -19.49
CA LEU A 85 5.75 -4.39 -18.78
C LEU A 85 6.72 -3.47 -19.54
N ILE A 86 7.13 -2.39 -18.92
CA ILE A 86 8.26 -1.58 -19.43
C ILE A 86 9.55 -2.23 -19.00
N LYS A 87 10.30 -2.74 -19.99
CA LYS A 87 11.64 -3.30 -19.80
C LYS A 87 12.66 -2.29 -20.32
N THR A 88 13.25 -1.50 -19.44
CA THR A 88 14.42 -0.69 -19.77
C THR A 88 15.68 -1.53 -19.56
N ASP A 89 16.78 -1.19 -20.25
CA ASP A 89 18.06 -1.89 -20.03
C ASP A 89 18.52 -1.74 -18.57
N VAL A 90 18.19 -0.63 -17.95
CA VAL A 90 18.44 -0.36 -16.52
C VAL A 90 17.64 -1.30 -15.62
N THR A 91 16.38 -1.60 -15.93
CA THR A 91 15.56 -2.51 -15.14
C THR A 91 15.88 -3.98 -15.34
N LYS A 92 16.50 -4.35 -16.47
CA LYS A 92 16.90 -5.74 -16.76
C LYS A 92 18.24 -6.13 -16.15
N ASN A 93 19.23 -5.26 -16.26
CA ASN A 93 20.64 -5.60 -16.04
C ASN A 93 21.28 -4.78 -14.90
N GLY A 94 20.53 -3.88 -14.25
CA GLY A 94 21.11 -2.83 -13.43
C GLY A 94 21.75 -1.73 -14.29
N ALA A 95 22.15 -0.64 -13.68
CA ALA A 95 22.86 0.43 -14.38
C ALA A 95 24.30 0.51 -13.89
N THR A 96 25.24 0.51 -14.82
CA THR A 96 26.60 1.01 -14.55
C THR A 96 26.58 2.51 -14.79
N ILE A 97 26.71 3.29 -13.73
CA ILE A 97 26.84 4.73 -13.84
C ILE A 97 28.33 5.02 -13.94
N LEU A 98 28.74 5.49 -15.12
CA LEU A 98 30.13 5.90 -15.37
C LEU A 98 30.50 7.02 -14.39
N LYS A 99 31.75 7.09 -14.03
CA LYS A 99 32.36 8.10 -13.17
C LYS A 99 31.96 9.52 -13.58
N GLN A 100 30.92 10.05 -12.94
CA GLN A 100 30.36 11.39 -13.17
C GLN A 100 29.88 12.00 -11.86
N LEU A 101 29.66 13.33 -11.90
CA LEU A 101 28.95 14.04 -10.84
C LEU A 101 27.48 13.60 -10.83
N ILE A 102 27.03 13.01 -9.74
CA ILE A 102 25.65 12.59 -9.54
C ILE A 102 24.98 13.52 -8.54
N GLU A 103 23.81 14.01 -8.91
CA GLU A 103 22.93 14.71 -7.97
C GLU A 103 22.24 13.68 -7.07
N ARG A 104 22.64 13.62 -5.82
CA ARG A 104 21.91 12.86 -4.78
C ARG A 104 21.05 13.80 -3.97
N ARG A 105 19.77 13.48 -3.85
CA ARG A 105 18.83 14.19 -2.99
C ARG A 105 18.63 13.42 -1.69
N ASN A 106 18.77 14.09 -0.57
CA ASN A 106 18.42 13.52 0.70
C ASN A 106 16.89 13.32 0.76
N ARG A 107 16.46 12.12 1.10
CA ARG A 107 15.05 11.70 1.09
C ARG A 107 14.17 12.53 2.03
N LEU A 108 14.70 12.98 3.15
CA LEU A 108 13.94 13.72 4.19
C LEU A 108 14.08 15.23 4.04
N THR A 109 15.28 15.73 3.75
CA THR A 109 15.58 17.16 3.76
C THR A 109 15.53 17.81 2.38
N ARG A 110 15.41 17.02 1.29
CA ARG A 110 15.53 17.46 -0.11
C ARG A 110 16.84 18.16 -0.45
N ALA A 111 17.81 18.17 0.42
CA ALA A 111 19.11 18.77 0.18
C ALA A 111 19.80 18.05 -0.99
N LYS A 112 20.22 18.82 -1.98
CA LYS A 112 20.99 18.34 -3.11
C LYS A 112 22.45 18.25 -2.71
N ARG A 113 23.05 17.11 -2.95
CA ARG A 113 24.47 16.91 -2.78
C ARG A 113 25.06 16.41 -4.10
N TRP A 114 26.04 17.14 -4.60
CA TRP A 114 26.83 16.69 -5.75
C TRP A 114 27.99 15.85 -5.19
N GLU A 115 28.04 14.62 -5.59
CA GLU A 115 29.09 13.70 -5.17
C GLU A 115 29.86 13.24 -6.41
N GLN A 116 31.18 13.51 -6.42
CA GLN A 116 32.05 12.98 -7.45
C GLN A 116 32.36 11.51 -7.11
N MET A 117 32.12 10.63 -8.04
CA MET A 117 32.37 9.22 -7.85
C MET A 117 33.81 8.89 -8.25
N ASP A 118 34.49 8.18 -7.35
CA ASP A 118 35.88 7.76 -7.61
C ASP A 118 35.97 6.54 -8.54
N GLU A 119 34.87 5.76 -8.62
CA GLU A 119 34.75 4.56 -9.46
C GLU A 119 33.38 4.47 -10.12
N ASP A 120 33.27 3.65 -11.18
CA ASP A 120 31.96 3.29 -11.75
C ASP A 120 31.13 2.49 -10.75
N VAL A 121 29.90 2.91 -10.50
CA VAL A 121 29.00 2.22 -9.57
C VAL A 121 28.02 1.38 -10.34
N PHE A 122 28.02 0.09 -10.02
CA PHE A 122 27.03 -0.85 -10.52
C PHE A 122 25.82 -0.90 -9.57
N TYR A 123 24.67 -0.49 -10.07
CA TYR A 123 23.41 -0.57 -9.35
C TYR A 123 22.64 -1.82 -9.75
N THR A 124 22.37 -2.71 -8.79
CA THR A 124 21.42 -3.80 -8.98
C THR A 124 20.00 -3.25 -9.01
N GLN A 125 19.07 -3.96 -9.67
CA GLN A 125 17.66 -3.60 -9.78
C GLN A 125 17.03 -3.22 -8.41
N SER A 126 17.38 -3.95 -7.35
CA SER A 126 16.89 -3.71 -5.98
C SER A 126 17.46 -2.46 -5.31
N LYS A 127 18.64 -1.98 -5.74
CA LYS A 127 19.26 -0.75 -5.20
C LYS A 127 18.78 0.51 -5.91
N LEU A 128 18.51 0.45 -7.22
CA LEU A 128 17.94 1.57 -7.97
C LEU A 128 16.58 2.00 -7.42
N ASP A 129 15.78 1.04 -6.94
CA ASP A 129 14.45 1.29 -6.42
C ASP A 129 14.44 1.88 -5.00
N LYS A 130 15.48 1.65 -4.19
CA LYS A 130 15.45 1.99 -2.76
C LYS A 130 16.02 3.36 -2.41
N ASP A 131 17.07 3.81 -3.07
CA ASP A 131 17.91 4.89 -2.54
C ASP A 131 18.15 6.09 -3.47
N VAL A 132 17.88 5.99 -4.77
CA VAL A 132 18.18 7.03 -5.75
C VAL A 132 16.97 7.36 -6.60
N VAL A 133 16.49 8.58 -6.48
CA VAL A 133 15.57 9.18 -7.46
C VAL A 133 16.43 9.50 -8.70
N ASN A 134 16.41 8.64 -9.71
CA ASN A 134 17.17 8.83 -10.94
C ASN A 134 16.30 9.48 -12.03
N PRO A 135 16.45 10.78 -12.31
CA PRO A 135 15.65 11.46 -13.33
C PRO A 135 15.78 10.83 -14.73
N SER A 136 16.95 10.26 -15.04
CA SER A 136 17.17 9.59 -16.34
C SER A 136 16.34 8.33 -16.49
N GLN A 137 16.17 7.56 -15.41
CA GLN A 137 15.31 6.37 -15.41
C GLN A 137 13.83 6.75 -15.51
N ILE A 138 13.40 7.76 -14.74
CA ILE A 138 12.04 8.30 -14.84
C ILE A 138 11.76 8.73 -16.28
N ARG A 139 12.69 9.48 -16.90
CA ARG A 139 12.60 9.95 -18.28
C ARG A 139 12.49 8.80 -19.28
N ALA A 140 13.31 7.76 -19.13
CA ALA A 140 13.26 6.58 -19.99
C ALA A 140 11.91 5.88 -19.89
N VAL A 141 11.35 5.68 -18.67
CA VAL A 141 10.05 5.08 -18.46
C VAL A 141 8.94 5.94 -19.09
N ILE A 142 8.95 7.26 -18.87
CA ILE A 142 7.93 8.17 -19.42
C ILE A 142 7.98 8.22 -20.95
N ARG A 143 9.16 8.20 -21.56
CA ARG A 143 9.32 8.12 -23.04
C ARG A 143 8.74 6.82 -23.58
N THR A 144 9.13 5.68 -22.99
CA THR A 144 8.60 4.38 -23.42
C THR A 144 7.09 4.31 -23.25
N PHE A 145 6.56 4.86 -22.16
CA PHE A 145 5.12 4.96 -21.94
C PHE A 145 4.45 5.82 -23.02
N LYS A 146 5.00 7.01 -23.32
CA LYS A 146 4.50 7.92 -24.36
C LYS A 146 4.48 7.25 -25.75
N GLU A 147 5.56 6.55 -26.11
CA GLU A 147 5.66 5.84 -27.38
C GLU A 147 4.66 4.70 -27.51
N ALA A 148 4.42 3.98 -26.41
CA ALA A 148 3.46 2.88 -26.37
C ALA A 148 1.99 3.34 -26.35
N LEU A 149 1.69 4.54 -25.91
CA LEU A 149 0.32 5.03 -25.67
C LEU A 149 -0.60 4.80 -26.86
N HIS A 150 -0.25 5.35 -28.02
CA HIS A 150 -1.12 5.34 -29.20
C HIS A 150 -0.79 4.20 -30.19
N THR A 151 0.21 3.41 -29.90
CA THR A 151 0.62 2.28 -30.75
C THR A 151 0.16 0.94 -30.19
N THR A 152 0.23 0.77 -28.88
CA THR A 152 0.02 -0.51 -28.23
C THR A 152 -1.03 -0.47 -27.14
N LEU A 153 -0.98 0.55 -26.26
CA LEU A 153 -1.85 0.61 -25.07
C LEU A 153 -3.26 1.07 -25.41
N PHE A 154 -3.36 2.16 -26.18
CA PHE A 154 -4.62 2.78 -26.53
C PHE A 154 -4.60 3.26 -28.00
N PRO A 155 -4.55 2.35 -28.97
CA PRO A 155 -4.35 2.70 -30.39
C PRO A 155 -5.47 3.55 -30.98
N TYR A 156 -6.64 3.55 -30.37
CA TYR A 156 -7.81 4.30 -30.84
C TYR A 156 -8.05 5.62 -30.10
N ARG A 157 -7.21 5.95 -29.11
CA ARG A 157 -7.28 7.21 -28.36
C ARG A 157 -6.43 8.29 -29.05
N LYS A 158 -6.94 9.52 -29.11
CA LYS A 158 -6.19 10.69 -29.56
C LYS A 158 -5.53 11.41 -28.40
N GLU A 159 -6.23 11.46 -27.27
CA GLU A 159 -5.71 12.01 -26.02
C GLU A 159 -5.00 10.96 -25.18
N VAL A 160 -4.12 11.41 -24.31
CA VAL A 160 -3.59 10.55 -23.24
C VAL A 160 -4.76 10.14 -22.34
N PRO A 161 -5.07 8.84 -22.16
CA PRO A 161 -6.11 8.40 -21.25
C PRO A 161 -5.86 8.86 -19.82
N LYS A 162 -6.89 8.99 -19.00
CA LYS A 162 -6.72 9.32 -17.58
C LYS A 162 -5.79 8.32 -16.92
N THR A 163 -4.60 8.79 -16.57
CA THR A 163 -3.50 7.96 -16.06
C THR A 163 -3.16 8.35 -14.64
N LEU A 164 -3.10 7.36 -13.76
CA LEU A 164 -2.63 7.52 -12.38
C LEU A 164 -1.25 6.90 -12.24
N ILE A 165 -0.26 7.71 -11.85
CA ILE A 165 1.12 7.25 -11.61
C ILE A 165 1.36 7.12 -10.12
N PHE A 166 1.84 5.96 -9.68
CA PHE A 166 2.22 5.70 -8.30
C PHE A 166 3.72 5.96 -8.08
N ALA A 167 4.00 7.01 -7.32
CA ALA A 167 5.35 7.39 -6.91
C ALA A 167 5.71 6.81 -5.54
N LYS A 168 7.01 6.70 -5.26
CA LYS A 168 7.54 6.16 -4.00
C LYS A 168 7.48 7.18 -2.85
N THR A 169 7.82 8.43 -3.13
CA THR A 169 7.87 9.52 -2.18
C THR A 169 7.30 10.78 -2.81
N ASP A 170 7.00 11.77 -1.98
CA ASP A 170 6.50 13.07 -2.43
C ASP A 170 7.50 13.80 -3.36
N SER A 171 8.80 13.72 -3.03
CA SER A 171 9.87 14.25 -3.91
C SER A 171 9.96 13.51 -5.24
N HIS A 172 9.80 12.18 -5.25
CA HIS A 172 9.74 11.39 -6.48
C HIS A 172 8.53 11.79 -7.34
N ALA A 173 7.39 12.10 -6.70
CA ALA A 173 6.22 12.59 -7.40
C ALA A 173 6.47 13.96 -8.08
N ASP A 174 7.21 14.87 -7.44
CA ASP A 174 7.59 16.15 -8.04
C ASP A 174 8.47 15.96 -9.28
N ASP A 175 9.46 15.08 -9.19
CA ASP A 175 10.35 14.77 -10.33
C ASP A 175 9.57 14.13 -11.49
N ILE A 176 8.64 13.21 -11.20
CA ILE A 176 7.79 12.60 -12.22
C ILE A 176 6.91 13.66 -12.89
N VAL A 177 6.24 14.54 -12.13
CA VAL A 177 5.40 15.60 -12.68
C VAL A 177 6.18 16.51 -13.64
N GLN A 178 7.39 16.93 -13.23
CA GLN A 178 8.25 17.75 -14.06
C GLN A 178 8.62 17.03 -15.36
N ILE A 179 9.11 15.78 -15.25
CA ILE A 179 9.57 15.01 -16.41
C ILE A 179 8.42 14.68 -17.35
N VAL A 180 7.21 14.37 -16.84
CA VAL A 180 6.02 14.14 -17.67
C VAL A 180 5.70 15.40 -18.50
N ARG A 181 5.68 16.58 -17.90
CA ARG A 181 5.42 17.84 -18.60
C ARG A 181 6.45 18.10 -19.69
N GLU A 182 7.73 17.89 -19.37
CA GLU A 182 8.83 18.04 -20.34
C GLU A 182 8.70 17.08 -21.54
N GLU A 183 8.49 15.79 -21.25
CA GLU A 183 8.46 14.76 -22.30
C GLU A 183 7.20 14.84 -23.17
N PHE A 184 6.05 15.24 -22.60
CA PHE A 184 4.83 15.44 -23.39
C PHE A 184 4.79 16.81 -24.05
N GLY A 185 5.60 17.77 -23.61
CA GLY A 185 5.60 19.14 -24.11
C GLY A 185 4.34 19.92 -23.72
N GLU A 186 3.73 19.58 -22.58
CA GLU A 186 2.43 20.06 -22.12
C GLU A 186 2.57 20.99 -20.91
N GLY A 187 1.57 21.84 -20.72
CA GLY A 187 1.52 22.81 -19.64
C GLY A 187 1.28 22.20 -18.24
N ASN A 188 1.23 23.10 -17.26
CA ASN A 188 1.12 22.73 -15.84
C ASN A 188 -0.17 21.96 -15.49
N ASP A 189 -1.23 22.15 -16.24
CA ASP A 189 -2.51 21.49 -15.95
C ASP A 189 -2.61 20.08 -16.51
N PHE A 190 -1.72 19.70 -17.43
CA PHE A 190 -1.69 18.38 -18.03
C PHE A 190 -1.34 17.27 -17.03
N CYS A 191 -0.33 17.52 -16.18
CA CYS A 191 0.10 16.60 -15.14
C CYS A 191 0.16 17.27 -13.78
N ARG A 192 -0.54 16.74 -12.80
CA ARG A 192 -0.66 17.31 -11.45
C ARG A 192 -0.33 16.28 -10.38
N LYS A 193 0.26 16.77 -9.27
CA LYS A 193 0.51 15.96 -8.07
C LYS A 193 -0.72 15.96 -7.19
N ILE A 194 -1.11 14.77 -6.69
CA ILE A 194 -2.18 14.57 -5.71
C ILE A 194 -1.60 13.82 -4.51
N THR A 195 -1.10 14.57 -3.54
CA THR A 195 -0.56 14.06 -2.28
C THR A 195 -1.01 14.96 -1.14
N TYR A 196 -0.91 14.50 0.11
CA TYR A 196 -1.27 15.30 1.29
C TYR A 196 -0.48 16.62 1.42
N SER A 197 0.72 16.69 0.83
CA SER A 197 1.56 17.88 0.82
C SER A 197 1.28 18.82 -0.36
N ALA A 198 0.42 18.42 -1.30
CA ALA A 198 0.08 19.24 -2.48
C ALA A 198 -0.83 20.40 -2.09
N GLN A 199 -0.73 21.48 -2.83
CA GLN A 199 -1.61 22.62 -2.67
C GLN A 199 -3.02 22.26 -3.20
N ASN A 200 -4.02 22.30 -2.33
CA ASN A 200 -5.43 22.00 -2.61
C ASN A 200 -5.66 20.64 -3.34
N PRO A 201 -5.27 19.52 -2.72
CA PRO A 201 -5.30 18.22 -3.38
C PRO A 201 -6.72 17.76 -3.75
N GLU A 202 -7.73 18.16 -2.98
CA GLU A 202 -9.13 17.81 -3.24
C GLU A 202 -9.66 18.48 -4.52
N ALA A 203 -9.31 19.74 -4.76
CA ALA A 203 -9.68 20.42 -6.01
C ALA A 203 -9.00 19.77 -7.21
N VAL A 204 -7.71 19.42 -7.09
CA VAL A 204 -7.00 18.71 -8.17
C VAL A 204 -7.61 17.33 -8.43
N LEU A 205 -8.03 16.62 -7.39
CA LEU A 205 -8.70 15.34 -7.51
C LEU A 205 -10.07 15.48 -8.19
N SER A 206 -10.84 16.52 -7.84
CA SER A 206 -12.11 16.83 -8.48
C SER A 206 -11.94 17.10 -9.97
N SER A 207 -10.95 17.92 -10.33
CA SER A 207 -10.62 18.19 -11.75
C SER A 207 -10.13 16.92 -12.47
N PHE A 208 -9.31 16.09 -11.82
CA PHE A 208 -8.86 14.82 -12.41
C PHE A 208 -10.03 13.87 -12.71
N ARG A 209 -11.07 13.92 -11.89
CA ARG A 209 -12.28 13.11 -12.06
C ARG A 209 -13.20 13.62 -13.17
N ASN A 210 -13.41 14.95 -13.24
CA ASN A 210 -14.53 15.54 -13.96
C ASN A 210 -14.13 16.35 -15.19
N ASP A 211 -12.89 16.85 -15.24
CA ASP A 211 -12.44 17.76 -16.28
C ASP A 211 -11.54 17.06 -17.31
N TYR A 212 -11.32 17.69 -18.46
CA TYR A 212 -10.39 17.21 -19.46
C TYR A 212 -8.96 17.09 -18.89
N ASN A 213 -8.47 18.13 -18.24
CA ASN A 213 -7.19 18.16 -17.52
C ASN A 213 -7.42 18.11 -16.00
N PRO A 214 -6.48 17.53 -15.24
CA PRO A 214 -5.25 16.88 -15.69
C PRO A 214 -5.49 15.53 -16.39
N ARG A 215 -4.64 15.21 -17.39
CA ARG A 215 -4.64 13.89 -18.03
C ARG A 215 -3.92 12.86 -17.17
N ILE A 216 -2.85 13.30 -16.52
CA ILE A 216 -2.01 12.46 -15.68
C ILE A 216 -2.00 12.99 -14.25
N ALA A 217 -2.27 12.15 -13.29
CA ALA A 217 -2.11 12.42 -11.86
C ALA A 217 -0.98 11.58 -11.27
N VAL A 218 -0.17 12.18 -10.41
CA VAL A 218 0.91 11.50 -9.70
C VAL A 218 0.60 11.50 -8.21
N THR A 219 0.57 10.32 -7.60
CA THR A 219 0.28 10.15 -6.17
C THR A 219 1.29 9.25 -5.49
N VAL A 220 1.37 9.34 -4.17
CA VAL A 220 2.11 8.37 -3.33
C VAL A 220 1.13 7.39 -2.71
N ASP A 221 0.10 7.87 -2.02
CA ASP A 221 -0.87 7.07 -1.26
C ASP A 221 -2.25 7.73 -1.10
N MET A 222 -2.38 9.03 -1.36
CA MET A 222 -3.61 9.77 -1.07
C MET A 222 -4.85 9.24 -1.81
N ILE A 223 -4.68 8.73 -3.03
CA ILE A 223 -5.76 8.13 -3.82
C ILE A 223 -5.93 6.63 -3.51
N ALA A 224 -5.15 6.08 -2.58
CA ALA A 224 -5.21 4.66 -2.26
C ALA A 224 -6.50 4.27 -1.51
N THR A 225 -7.20 5.20 -0.86
CA THR A 225 -8.41 4.89 -0.08
C THR A 225 -9.52 5.91 -0.28
N GLY A 226 -10.77 5.44 -0.36
CA GLY A 226 -11.98 6.25 -0.26
C GLY A 226 -12.32 7.17 -1.44
N THR A 227 -11.50 7.27 -2.48
CA THR A 227 -11.75 8.14 -3.63
C THR A 227 -12.15 7.34 -4.86
N ASP A 228 -13.32 7.64 -5.41
CA ASP A 228 -13.81 7.02 -6.64
C ASP A 228 -13.50 7.94 -7.83
N VAL A 229 -12.59 7.52 -8.71
CA VAL A 229 -12.25 8.21 -9.96
C VAL A 229 -12.49 7.24 -11.12
N LYS A 230 -13.73 7.16 -11.56
CA LYS A 230 -14.19 6.19 -12.58
C LYS A 230 -13.43 6.26 -13.92
N PRO A 231 -13.06 7.47 -14.45
CA PRO A 231 -12.44 7.56 -15.77
C PRO A 231 -10.96 7.14 -15.84
N ILE A 232 -10.37 6.62 -14.77
CA ILE A 232 -8.98 6.10 -14.84
C ILE A 232 -8.93 4.88 -15.77
N GLU A 233 -8.19 5.00 -16.87
CA GLU A 233 -7.96 3.95 -17.86
C GLU A 233 -6.56 3.34 -17.76
N CYS A 234 -5.61 4.03 -17.08
CA CYS A 234 -4.23 3.55 -16.96
C CYS A 234 -3.66 3.75 -15.55
N LEU A 235 -2.99 2.74 -15.03
CA LEU A 235 -2.23 2.78 -13.78
C LEU A 235 -0.75 2.53 -14.09
N LEU A 236 0.11 3.51 -13.85
CA LEU A 236 1.57 3.36 -14.05
C LEU A 236 2.28 3.22 -12.70
N PHE A 237 2.91 2.08 -12.48
CA PHE A 237 3.66 1.81 -11.27
C PHE A 237 5.14 2.15 -11.45
N MET A 238 5.59 3.19 -10.74
CA MET A 238 6.98 3.61 -10.64
C MET A 238 7.55 3.36 -9.23
N ARG A 239 6.87 2.52 -8.46
CA ARG A 239 7.30 2.01 -7.16
C ARG A 239 6.97 0.55 -7.02
N ASP A 240 7.82 -0.18 -6.29
CA ASP A 240 7.46 -1.53 -5.86
C ASP A 240 6.47 -1.47 -4.69
N VAL A 241 5.56 -2.43 -4.65
CA VAL A 241 4.55 -2.58 -3.60
C VAL A 241 4.61 -4.02 -3.11
N ARG A 242 5.04 -4.22 -1.89
CA ARG A 242 5.21 -5.55 -1.30
C ARG A 242 3.94 -6.09 -0.67
N SER A 243 3.14 -5.22 -0.05
CA SER A 243 1.85 -5.60 0.53
C SER A 243 0.85 -5.97 -0.56
N SER A 244 0.33 -7.20 -0.52
CA SER A 244 -0.72 -7.66 -1.42
C SER A 244 -1.98 -6.80 -1.31
N ASN A 245 -2.43 -6.54 -0.09
CA ASN A 245 -3.62 -5.73 0.16
C ASN A 245 -3.49 -4.32 -0.40
N TYR A 246 -2.33 -3.69 -0.18
CA TYR A 246 -2.10 -2.34 -0.67
C TYR A 246 -2.03 -2.32 -2.21
N PHE A 247 -1.41 -3.32 -2.82
CA PHE A 247 -1.37 -3.47 -4.29
C PHE A 247 -2.78 -3.64 -4.88
N GLU A 248 -3.62 -4.50 -4.27
CA GLU A 248 -5.01 -4.69 -4.71
C GLU A 248 -5.85 -3.41 -4.55
N GLN A 249 -5.65 -2.64 -3.47
CA GLN A 249 -6.29 -1.32 -3.33
C GLN A 249 -5.86 -0.34 -4.43
N MET A 250 -4.57 -0.33 -4.81
CA MET A 250 -4.08 0.49 -5.91
C MET A 250 -4.67 0.05 -7.25
N LYS A 251 -4.70 -1.25 -7.54
CA LYS A 251 -5.34 -1.83 -8.74
C LYS A 251 -6.83 -1.48 -8.81
N GLY A 252 -7.51 -1.55 -7.68
CA GLY A 252 -8.93 -1.22 -7.56
C GLY A 252 -9.30 0.18 -8.05
N ARG A 253 -8.32 1.10 -8.21
CA ARG A 253 -8.56 2.43 -8.79
C ARG A 253 -8.88 2.41 -10.29
N GLY A 254 -8.42 1.38 -10.99
CA GLY A 254 -8.69 1.20 -12.42
C GLY A 254 -9.97 0.42 -12.73
N THR A 255 -10.53 -0.31 -11.78
CA THR A 255 -11.54 -1.34 -12.04
C THR A 255 -12.95 -0.83 -12.35
N ARG A 256 -13.25 0.46 -12.14
CA ARG A 256 -14.60 1.00 -12.31
C ARG A 256 -15.04 1.01 -13.77
N THR A 257 -16.25 0.54 -14.04
CA THR A 257 -16.90 0.70 -15.34
C THR A 257 -17.31 2.15 -15.57
N LEU A 258 -17.35 2.56 -16.82
CA LEU A 258 -17.85 3.87 -17.23
C LEU A 258 -18.49 3.79 -18.62
N SER A 259 -19.65 4.38 -18.77
CA SER A 259 -20.32 4.44 -20.07
C SER A 259 -19.51 5.29 -21.07
N LYS A 260 -19.68 5.03 -22.36
CA LYS A 260 -19.06 5.84 -23.42
C LYS A 260 -19.34 7.33 -23.24
N ASP A 261 -20.61 7.67 -23.02
CA ASP A 261 -21.04 9.07 -22.91
C ASP A 261 -20.39 9.79 -21.72
N ASP A 262 -20.25 9.09 -20.60
CA ASP A 262 -19.58 9.63 -19.43
C ASP A 262 -18.07 9.69 -19.62
N LEU A 263 -17.48 8.70 -20.29
CA LEU A 263 -16.05 8.71 -20.60
C LEU A 263 -15.69 9.83 -21.57
N GLN A 264 -16.54 10.09 -22.57
CA GLN A 264 -16.36 11.18 -23.54
C GLN A 264 -16.36 12.57 -22.92
N LYS A 265 -16.96 12.77 -21.74
CA LYS A 265 -16.90 14.04 -21.02
C LYS A 265 -15.47 14.44 -20.66
N VAL A 266 -14.63 13.46 -20.40
CA VAL A 266 -13.23 13.68 -20.02
C VAL A 266 -12.22 13.16 -21.06
N THR A 267 -12.62 12.24 -21.94
CA THR A 267 -11.80 11.66 -23.01
C THR A 267 -12.64 11.64 -24.30
N PRO A 268 -12.69 12.76 -25.04
CA PRO A 268 -13.60 12.95 -26.18
C PRO A 268 -13.43 11.92 -27.31
N SER A 269 -12.23 11.37 -27.51
CA SER A 269 -11.98 10.34 -28.54
C SER A 269 -12.42 8.92 -28.13
N ALA A 270 -13.03 8.74 -26.97
CA ALA A 270 -13.54 7.43 -26.57
C ALA A 270 -14.66 6.97 -27.51
N THR A 271 -14.52 5.77 -28.08
CA THR A 271 -15.46 5.16 -29.03
C THR A 271 -16.41 4.16 -28.39
N GLU A 272 -16.03 3.63 -27.24
CA GLU A 272 -16.71 2.56 -26.52
C GLU A 272 -16.76 2.83 -25.02
N ASN A 273 -17.54 2.03 -24.30
CA ASN A 273 -17.54 2.01 -22.84
C ASN A 273 -16.14 1.64 -22.35
N LYS A 274 -15.81 2.02 -21.14
CA LYS A 274 -14.61 1.51 -20.50
C LYS A 274 -14.81 0.04 -20.15
N ASP A 275 -14.16 -0.86 -20.87
CA ASP A 275 -14.25 -2.31 -20.77
C ASP A 275 -13.02 -2.96 -20.09
N HIS A 276 -11.91 -2.24 -20.04
CA HIS A 276 -10.67 -2.65 -19.36
C HIS A 276 -9.91 -1.43 -18.86
N PHE A 277 -8.85 -1.68 -18.11
CA PHE A 277 -7.81 -0.69 -17.79
C PHE A 277 -6.44 -1.33 -17.97
N VAL A 278 -5.42 -0.50 -18.14
CA VAL A 278 -4.06 -0.97 -18.37
C VAL A 278 -3.20 -0.72 -17.13
N ILE A 279 -2.51 -1.75 -16.67
CA ILE A 279 -1.43 -1.63 -15.69
C ILE A 279 -0.10 -1.57 -16.44
N VAL A 280 0.57 -0.43 -16.34
CA VAL A 280 1.93 -0.25 -16.84
C VAL A 280 2.90 -0.45 -15.69
N ASP A 281 3.67 -1.51 -15.76
CA ASP A 281 4.62 -1.90 -14.71
C ASP A 281 6.05 -1.58 -15.15
N ALA A 282 6.64 -0.57 -14.53
CA ALA A 282 8.00 -0.12 -14.83
C ALA A 282 9.06 -0.71 -13.86
N VAL A 283 8.64 -1.37 -12.78
CA VAL A 283 9.53 -1.82 -11.70
C VAL A 283 9.42 -3.32 -11.38
N GLY A 284 8.57 -4.04 -12.09
CA GLY A 284 8.33 -5.47 -11.86
C GLY A 284 7.35 -5.75 -10.71
N VAL A 285 6.54 -4.75 -10.33
CA VAL A 285 5.58 -4.86 -9.22
C VAL A 285 4.57 -5.98 -9.42
N THR A 286 4.15 -6.27 -10.66
CA THR A 286 3.20 -7.35 -10.95
C THR A 286 3.80 -8.75 -10.80
N LYS A 287 5.13 -8.86 -10.84
CA LYS A 287 5.88 -10.11 -10.70
C LYS A 287 6.56 -10.27 -9.34
N SER A 288 6.64 -9.20 -8.56
CA SER A 288 7.26 -9.26 -7.22
C SER A 288 6.43 -10.19 -6.33
N LYS A 289 7.13 -11.01 -5.53
CA LYS A 289 6.47 -11.82 -4.50
C LYS A 289 5.76 -10.89 -3.55
N LYS A 290 4.44 -10.91 -3.58
CA LYS A 290 3.63 -10.20 -2.60
C LYS A 290 3.66 -10.99 -1.30
N THR A 291 3.68 -10.27 -0.20
CA THR A 291 3.42 -10.88 1.10
C THR A 291 1.96 -11.31 1.06
N GLU A 292 1.72 -12.56 0.72
CA GLU A 292 0.37 -13.12 0.76
C GLU A 292 -0.12 -13.03 2.20
N THR A 293 -1.36 -12.63 2.34
CA THR A 293 -2.11 -12.76 3.59
C THR A 293 -2.31 -14.23 3.91
N ARG A 294 -1.32 -14.86 4.56
CA ARG A 294 -1.43 -16.25 5.04
C ARG A 294 -2.30 -16.28 6.31
N THR A 295 -3.02 -17.37 6.62
CA THR A 295 -3.82 -17.49 7.87
C THR A 295 -2.95 -17.22 9.10
N LEU A 296 -3.47 -16.42 10.07
CA LEU A 296 -2.77 -16.20 11.34
C LEU A 296 -2.53 -17.54 12.06
N GLU A 297 -3.47 -18.47 11.92
CA GLU A 297 -3.28 -19.83 12.49
C GLU A 297 -2.61 -20.73 11.45
N ARG A 298 -1.31 -20.86 11.53
CA ARG A 298 -0.50 -21.65 10.60
C ARG A 298 -0.17 -23.06 11.12
N LYS A 299 -0.32 -23.27 12.43
CA LYS A 299 -0.08 -24.54 13.11
C LYS A 299 -1.30 -24.97 13.94
N PRO A 300 -2.46 -25.24 13.30
CA PRO A 300 -3.72 -25.51 14.03
C PRO A 300 -3.63 -26.78 14.90
N ALA A 301 -2.84 -27.76 14.51
CA ALA A 301 -2.65 -29.01 15.25
C ALA A 301 -1.72 -28.90 16.48
N VAL A 302 -0.97 -27.80 16.62
CA VAL A 302 -0.02 -27.59 17.72
C VAL A 302 -0.72 -26.83 18.85
N SER A 303 -0.62 -27.30 20.09
CA SER A 303 -1.25 -26.61 21.24
C SER A 303 -0.56 -25.28 21.56
N MET A 304 -1.28 -24.35 22.24
CA MET A 304 -0.69 -23.07 22.67
C MET A 304 0.55 -23.31 23.57
N LYS A 305 0.47 -24.30 24.46
CA LYS A 305 1.58 -24.68 25.35
C LYS A 305 2.81 -25.12 24.55
N GLU A 306 2.62 -25.92 23.52
CA GLU A 306 3.72 -26.35 22.63
C GLU A 306 4.30 -25.20 21.82
N LEU A 307 3.48 -24.27 21.31
CA LEU A 307 3.97 -23.07 20.63
C LEU A 307 4.84 -22.23 21.57
N MET A 308 4.39 -22.00 22.81
CA MET A 308 5.17 -21.28 23.81
C MET A 308 6.48 -22.02 24.17
N MET A 309 6.41 -23.35 24.29
CA MET A 309 7.59 -24.17 24.55
C MET A 309 8.61 -24.10 23.41
N ASN A 310 8.14 -24.20 22.16
CA ASN A 310 8.99 -24.09 20.98
C ASN A 310 9.71 -22.73 20.92
N ILE A 311 9.00 -21.66 21.25
CA ILE A 311 9.60 -20.31 21.31
C ILE A 311 10.61 -20.20 22.45
N ALA A 312 10.32 -20.76 23.62
CA ALA A 312 11.26 -20.82 24.73
C ALA A 312 12.52 -21.61 24.38
N LEU A 313 12.41 -22.64 23.55
CA LEU A 313 13.52 -23.43 23.01
C LEU A 313 14.25 -22.76 21.82
N GLY A 314 13.84 -21.56 21.42
CA GLY A 314 14.52 -20.77 20.41
C GLY A 314 13.88 -20.79 19.02
N ALA A 315 12.69 -21.37 18.84
CA ALA A 315 11.98 -21.27 17.57
C ALA A 315 11.61 -19.81 17.28
N ARG A 316 12.00 -19.34 16.09
CA ARG A 316 11.78 -17.97 15.62
C ARG A 316 11.16 -17.94 14.21
N ASP A 317 10.62 -19.08 13.78
CA ASP A 317 9.95 -19.16 12.49
C ASP A 317 8.62 -18.39 12.51
N GLU A 318 8.30 -17.77 11.38
CA GLU A 318 7.12 -16.93 11.20
C GLU A 318 5.82 -17.66 11.51
N ASP A 319 5.74 -18.96 11.16
CA ASP A 319 4.53 -19.77 11.37
C ASP A 319 4.25 -20.01 12.86
N THR A 320 5.29 -20.23 13.66
CA THR A 320 5.18 -20.40 15.12
C THR A 320 4.76 -19.10 15.81
N LEU A 321 5.43 -17.97 15.47
CA LEU A 321 5.15 -16.69 16.11
C LEU A 321 3.77 -16.16 15.72
N THR A 322 3.38 -16.27 14.45
CA THR A 322 2.06 -15.84 13.97
C THR A 322 0.92 -16.67 14.58
N SER A 323 1.09 -18.00 14.68
CA SER A 323 0.09 -18.85 15.33
C SER A 323 -0.05 -18.53 16.82
N LEU A 324 1.06 -18.27 17.53
CA LEU A 324 0.99 -17.84 18.93
C LEU A 324 0.30 -16.48 19.05
N ALA A 325 0.63 -15.51 18.21
CA ALA A 325 0.00 -14.19 18.19
C ALA A 325 -1.53 -14.30 18.04
N ASN A 326 -1.99 -15.11 17.09
CA ASN A 326 -3.44 -15.35 16.89
C ASN A 326 -4.10 -15.91 18.17
N ARG A 327 -3.47 -16.86 18.83
CA ARG A 327 -4.02 -17.45 20.06
C ARG A 327 -4.00 -16.50 21.24
N VAL A 328 -2.98 -15.65 21.36
CA VAL A 328 -2.92 -14.58 22.36
C VAL A 328 -4.04 -13.56 22.12
N ILE A 329 -4.31 -13.17 20.86
CA ILE A 329 -5.44 -12.31 20.51
C ILE A 329 -6.77 -12.94 20.92
N ARG A 330 -6.97 -14.24 20.62
CA ARG A 330 -8.19 -14.96 20.99
C ARG A 330 -8.34 -15.08 22.52
N LEU A 331 -7.25 -15.28 23.23
CA LEU A 331 -7.23 -15.31 24.69
C LEU A 331 -7.59 -13.95 25.26
N SER A 332 -6.93 -12.87 24.81
CA SER A 332 -7.18 -11.50 25.24
C SER A 332 -8.67 -11.14 25.20
N ARG A 333 -9.37 -11.58 24.14
CA ARG A 333 -10.82 -11.31 23.99
C ARG A 333 -11.74 -12.03 24.98
N ARG A 334 -11.26 -13.13 25.55
CA ARG A 334 -12.01 -13.95 26.53
C ARG A 334 -11.66 -13.60 27.95
N MET A 335 -10.60 -12.82 28.15
CA MET A 335 -10.12 -12.43 29.47
C MET A 335 -11.03 -11.36 30.08
N GLU A 336 -11.33 -11.53 31.38
CA GLU A 336 -11.96 -10.50 32.18
C GLU A 336 -10.97 -9.38 32.58
N ARG A 337 -11.48 -8.24 33.04
CA ARG A 337 -10.64 -7.09 33.44
C ARG A 337 -9.57 -7.45 34.49
N SER A 338 -9.90 -8.32 35.42
CA SER A 338 -9.00 -8.85 36.43
C SER A 338 -7.86 -9.66 35.83
N GLU A 339 -8.16 -10.49 34.82
CA GLU A 339 -7.21 -11.35 34.12
C GLU A 339 -6.28 -10.52 33.21
N HIS A 340 -6.79 -9.50 32.53
CA HIS A 340 -5.96 -8.54 31.79
C HIS A 340 -4.93 -7.86 32.70
N LYS A 341 -5.37 -7.46 33.90
CA LYS A 341 -4.47 -6.83 34.88
C LYS A 341 -3.39 -7.83 35.34
N GLN A 342 -3.78 -9.04 35.68
CA GLN A 342 -2.87 -10.10 36.12
C GLN A 342 -1.88 -10.48 35.00
N PHE A 343 -2.34 -10.56 33.75
CA PHE A 343 -1.49 -10.83 32.58
C PHE A 343 -0.42 -9.74 32.45
N LYS A 344 -0.84 -8.46 32.49
CA LYS A 344 0.07 -7.31 32.39
C LYS A 344 1.09 -7.27 33.54
N GLU A 345 0.67 -7.58 34.77
CA GLU A 345 1.55 -7.64 35.93
C GLU A 345 2.58 -8.77 35.83
N THR A 346 2.19 -9.91 35.22
CA THR A 346 3.04 -11.10 35.08
C THR A 346 4.00 -10.98 33.89
N VAL A 347 3.52 -10.48 32.76
CA VAL A 347 4.27 -10.43 31.49
C VAL A 347 4.97 -9.10 31.26
N GLY A 348 4.55 -8.03 31.96
CA GLY A 348 5.05 -6.67 31.79
C GLY A 348 4.42 -5.91 30.63
N GLN A 349 3.62 -6.57 29.80
CA GLN A 349 2.94 -6.01 28.62
C GLN A 349 1.50 -6.53 28.58
N THR A 350 0.63 -5.80 27.87
CA THR A 350 -0.72 -6.29 27.61
C THR A 350 -0.70 -7.47 26.61
N ALA A 351 -1.71 -8.32 26.62
CA ALA A 351 -1.82 -9.41 25.65
C ALA A 351 -1.84 -8.92 24.22
N ASP A 352 -2.49 -7.77 23.97
CA ASP A 352 -2.52 -7.14 22.63
C ASP A 352 -1.15 -6.64 22.20
N GLN A 353 -0.37 -6.03 23.11
CA GLN A 353 1.01 -5.63 22.85
C GLN A 353 1.93 -6.82 22.54
N VAL A 354 1.75 -7.92 23.28
CA VAL A 354 2.50 -9.16 23.01
C VAL A 354 2.17 -9.70 21.62
N ALA A 355 0.89 -9.76 21.27
CA ALA A 355 0.46 -10.23 19.96
C ALA A 355 0.97 -9.33 18.83
N GLU A 356 0.90 -8.01 18.99
CA GLU A 356 1.43 -7.02 18.05
C GLU A 356 2.93 -7.20 17.84
N ASN A 357 3.71 -7.33 18.90
CA ASN A 357 5.15 -7.55 18.82
C ASN A 357 5.50 -8.83 18.08
N LEU A 358 4.76 -9.94 18.33
CA LEU A 358 4.95 -11.20 17.64
C LEU A 358 4.66 -11.12 16.12
N LEU A 359 3.66 -10.33 15.72
CA LEU A 359 3.33 -10.09 14.32
C LEU A 359 4.35 -9.16 13.64
N ASN A 360 4.75 -8.11 14.34
CA ASN A 360 5.69 -7.10 13.84
C ASN A 360 7.11 -7.64 13.70
N ALA A 361 7.44 -8.77 14.33
CA ALA A 361 8.74 -9.41 14.19
C ALA A 361 9.11 -9.80 12.73
N PHE A 362 8.11 -9.88 11.83
CA PHE A 362 8.30 -10.16 10.41
C PHE A 362 7.79 -9.04 9.50
N ASP A 363 7.36 -7.92 10.05
CA ASP A 363 6.99 -6.75 9.29
C ASP A 363 8.26 -5.99 8.89
N GLU A 364 8.61 -6.04 7.61
CA GLU A 364 9.85 -5.43 7.10
C GLU A 364 9.88 -3.91 7.33
N ASP A 365 8.73 -3.24 7.26
CA ASP A 365 8.66 -1.79 7.46
C ASP A 365 8.92 -1.44 8.94
N VAL A 366 8.37 -2.24 9.86
CA VAL A 366 8.59 -2.09 11.30
C VAL A 366 10.04 -2.42 11.68
N ILE A 367 10.59 -3.51 11.14
CA ILE A 367 11.99 -3.90 11.34
C ILE A 367 12.93 -2.81 10.81
N GLN A 368 12.64 -2.28 9.62
CA GLN A 368 13.44 -1.21 9.03
C GLN A 368 13.36 0.08 9.86
N ALA A 369 12.18 0.47 10.31
CA ALA A 369 11.99 1.66 11.15
C ALA A 369 12.72 1.52 12.50
N LYS A 370 12.65 0.34 13.12
CA LYS A 370 13.35 0.03 14.37
C LYS A 370 14.88 0.07 14.18
N ALA A 371 15.39 -0.57 13.12
CA ALA A 371 16.81 -0.57 12.78
C ALA A 371 17.32 0.85 12.46
N GLN A 372 16.53 1.68 11.81
CA GLN A 372 16.86 3.09 11.56
C GLN A 372 16.93 3.89 12.85
N ALA A 373 15.99 3.69 13.76
CA ALA A 373 15.94 4.37 15.06
C ALA A 373 17.13 3.99 15.94
N GLU A 374 17.51 2.72 15.94
CA GLU A 374 18.61 2.19 16.77
C GLU A 374 20.00 2.52 16.21
N SER A 375 20.16 2.47 14.89
CA SER A 375 21.46 2.71 14.24
C SER A 375 21.73 4.17 13.88
N GLY A 376 20.67 4.99 13.80
CA GLY A 376 20.76 6.37 13.28
C GLY A 376 21.05 6.46 11.77
N VAL A 377 21.04 5.33 11.06
CA VAL A 377 21.36 5.22 9.63
C VAL A 377 20.07 5.03 8.83
N LEU A 378 19.86 5.88 7.81
CA LEU A 378 18.66 5.83 6.95
C LEU A 378 18.50 4.51 6.17
N THR A 379 19.60 3.80 5.95
CA THR A 379 19.62 2.50 5.25
C THR A 379 20.40 1.50 6.07
N PRO A 380 19.75 0.82 7.04
CA PRO A 380 20.42 -0.16 7.86
C PRO A 380 21.01 -1.32 7.05
N ALA A 381 22.21 -1.78 7.45
CA ALA A 381 22.83 -2.96 6.86
C ALA A 381 22.03 -4.23 7.22
N PRO A 382 22.16 -5.34 6.46
CA PRO A 382 21.47 -6.60 6.75
C PRO A 382 21.65 -7.10 8.17
N GLU A 383 22.82 -6.88 8.77
CA GLU A 383 23.14 -7.23 10.15
C GLU A 383 22.33 -6.41 11.17
N GLN A 384 22.14 -5.12 10.90
CA GLN A 384 21.34 -4.23 11.74
C GLN A 384 19.83 -4.53 11.64
N LEU A 385 19.35 -4.94 10.46
CA LEU A 385 17.99 -5.44 10.27
C LEU A 385 17.76 -6.73 11.04
N ALA A 386 18.70 -7.67 10.98
CA ALA A 386 18.64 -8.93 11.73
C ALA A 386 18.71 -8.71 13.26
N GLN A 387 19.40 -7.67 13.70
CA GLN A 387 19.45 -7.29 15.12
C GLN A 387 18.13 -6.66 15.57
N ALA A 388 17.54 -5.78 14.78
CA ALA A 388 16.26 -5.15 15.07
C ALA A 388 15.08 -6.15 15.07
N GLN A 389 15.21 -7.25 14.36
CA GLN A 389 14.23 -8.33 14.35
C GLN A 389 14.25 -9.19 15.61
N LYS A 390 15.36 -9.21 16.36
CA LYS A 390 15.47 -9.95 17.63
C LYS A 390 14.77 -9.24 18.78
#